data_0d97ff0318ae097f5211ac139b1ea9de
#
_entry.id   0d97ff0318ae097f5211ac139b1ea9de
#
_cell.length_a   1.000
_cell.length_b   1.000
_cell.length_c   1.000
_cell.angle_alpha   90.00
_cell.angle_beta   90.00
_cell.angle_gamma   90.00
#
_symmetry.space_group_name_H-M   'P 1'
#
loop_
_entity.id
_entity.type
_entity.pdbx_description
1 polymer ?
#
loop_
_entity_poly.entity_id
_entity_poly.type
_entity_poly.pdbx_seq_one_letter_code
_entity_poly.pdbx_strand_id
1 'polypeptide(L)'
;MNKNKDFNVELNKNSKKNNRKDGMKKYLLIGTMLLMASCSTIKNPPLGINYESPIRETENAEFHYDLTYLDKDGNIQYDRNLWDATLKVVDNAKDYLVIEMFLFNDLYNKDKEHFPEFAKEYTEKLIKKQKENPNLKVYVLADENNNFYGAFEHPFITSMKNAGINVIIVDIFKLKDTFPWYSPFWRTFIEPMGNPQNKGWITNFYGDMWPKLTVRNLLRALNVKADHKKVFLNEKEVVVSSANIHDPSYFHENIAVYADGPIVKDVLHDLQLVAKFSDSEIDTGSSHEKSEEIVTAVKDDKTETNKDIVNTAGVRENSDINAEKNEITDTEGKTYKIQYLTEVAIGKHLDADIDSLKAGDELLMGMYFLADKGVIDRLIKAANRGVNIRIIFDRSRDAFGMSTNGLPNKPVSKKLKKKTKGKIEIKWYFTNNEQYHTKITLMKKTDGNVIINAGSANLIKKNIRGYIMDSNF
;
A
#
# COMPACT_ATOMS: atom_id res chain seq x y z
N MET A 1 0.45 -77.40 19.33
CA MET A 1 1.20 -76.13 19.33
C MET A 1 0.88 -75.21 18.15
N ASN A 2 -0.14 -75.39 17.34
CA ASN A 2 -0.41 -74.62 16.15
C ASN A 2 -1.59 -73.63 16.22
N LYS A 3 -2.48 -73.68 17.20
CA LYS A 3 -3.65 -72.77 17.27
C LYS A 3 -3.35 -71.35 17.72
N ASN A 4 -2.24 -71.08 18.43
CA ASN A 4 -1.86 -69.75 18.91
C ASN A 4 -1.13 -68.92 17.86
N LYS A 5 -0.57 -69.50 16.80
CA LYS A 5 0.06 -68.73 15.71
C LYS A 5 -0.96 -68.13 14.75
N ASP A 6 -2.02 -68.85 14.47
CA ASP A 6 -3.06 -68.39 13.54
C ASP A 6 -3.91 -67.27 14.16
N PHE A 7 -4.19 -67.29 15.46
CA PHE A 7 -4.91 -66.24 16.18
C PHE A 7 -4.14 -64.91 16.23
N ASN A 8 -2.82 -64.98 16.43
CA ASN A 8 -1.98 -63.76 16.41
C ASN A 8 -1.81 -63.16 15.01
N VAL A 9 -1.83 -63.94 13.94
CA VAL A 9 -1.78 -63.47 12.55
C VAL A 9 -3.10 -62.81 12.16
N GLU A 10 -4.24 -63.27 12.65
CA GLU A 10 -5.57 -62.73 12.38
C GLU A 10 -5.82 -61.42 13.14
N LEU A 11 -5.38 -61.31 14.40
CA LEU A 11 -5.37 -60.05 15.17
C LEU A 11 -4.51 -58.98 14.53
N ASN A 12 -3.34 -59.35 14.00
CA ASN A 12 -2.43 -58.41 13.35
C ASN A 12 -2.94 -57.95 11.97
N LYS A 13 -3.66 -58.78 11.22
CA LYS A 13 -4.36 -58.43 9.99
C LYS A 13 -5.54 -57.51 10.24
N ASN A 14 -6.32 -57.73 11.30
CA ASN A 14 -7.46 -56.89 11.67
C ASN A 14 -7.00 -55.51 12.20
N SER A 15 -5.94 -55.45 12.98
CA SER A 15 -5.30 -54.20 13.43
C SER A 15 -4.78 -53.35 12.25
N LYS A 16 -4.08 -53.97 11.29
CA LYS A 16 -3.62 -53.28 10.06
C LYS A 16 -4.77 -52.84 9.16
N LYS A 17 -5.88 -53.57 9.10
CA LYS A 17 -7.06 -53.20 8.31
C LYS A 17 -7.85 -52.07 8.95
N ASN A 18 -7.93 -52.02 10.29
CA ASN A 18 -8.53 -50.90 11.03
C ASN A 18 -7.67 -49.61 10.91
N ASN A 19 -6.35 -49.71 11.06
CA ASN A 19 -5.45 -48.57 10.88
C ASN A 19 -5.50 -48.00 9.44
N ARG A 20 -5.68 -48.85 8.41
CA ARG A 20 -5.88 -48.38 7.02
C ARG A 20 -7.23 -47.71 6.82
N LYS A 21 -8.31 -48.23 7.43
CA LYS A 21 -9.66 -47.62 7.36
C LYS A 21 -9.69 -46.27 8.08
N ASP A 22 -9.03 -46.13 9.22
CA ASP A 22 -8.94 -44.88 9.96
C ASP A 22 -8.04 -43.85 9.23
N GLY A 23 -6.95 -44.31 8.61
CA GLY A 23 -6.15 -43.50 7.71
C GLY A 23 -6.97 -42.95 6.53
N MET A 24 -7.73 -43.82 5.85
CA MET A 24 -8.55 -43.46 4.71
C MET A 24 -9.68 -42.47 5.08
N LYS A 25 -10.31 -42.66 6.26
CA LYS A 25 -11.31 -41.70 6.80
C LYS A 25 -10.69 -40.33 7.08
N LYS A 26 -9.48 -40.27 7.63
CA LYS A 26 -8.73 -39.02 7.87
C LYS A 26 -8.42 -38.32 6.57
N TYR A 27 -7.95 -39.03 5.55
CA TYR A 27 -7.67 -38.43 4.23
C TYR A 27 -8.96 -37.98 3.52
N LEU A 28 -10.05 -38.70 3.64
CA LEU A 28 -11.35 -38.32 3.11
C LEU A 28 -11.87 -37.05 3.81
N LEU A 29 -11.75 -36.96 5.14
CA LEU A 29 -12.14 -35.81 5.92
C LEU A 29 -11.31 -34.56 5.53
N ILE A 30 -9.99 -34.72 5.43
CA ILE A 30 -9.08 -33.63 4.96
C ILE A 30 -9.43 -33.21 3.53
N GLY A 31 -9.66 -34.17 2.63
CA GLY A 31 -10.08 -33.89 1.25
C GLY A 31 -11.40 -33.13 1.18
N THR A 32 -12.39 -33.50 1.99
CA THR A 32 -13.68 -32.82 2.09
C THR A 32 -13.52 -31.41 2.66
N MET A 33 -12.70 -31.22 3.69
CA MET A 33 -12.37 -29.89 4.25
C MET A 33 -11.70 -28.99 3.21
N LEU A 34 -10.75 -29.52 2.44
CA LEU A 34 -10.08 -28.77 1.37
C LEU A 34 -11.05 -28.40 0.24
N LEU A 35 -11.96 -29.29 -0.12
CA LEU A 35 -13.01 -29.02 -1.12
C LEU A 35 -13.98 -27.93 -0.63
N MET A 36 -14.47 -28.01 0.61
CA MET A 36 -15.33 -26.97 1.19
C MET A 36 -14.61 -25.62 1.28
N ALA A 37 -13.34 -25.60 1.69
CA ALA A 37 -12.53 -24.39 1.72
C ALA A 37 -12.35 -23.79 0.33
N SER A 38 -12.16 -24.60 -0.72
CA SER A 38 -11.95 -24.10 -2.07
C SER A 38 -13.17 -23.34 -2.64
N CYS A 39 -14.39 -23.69 -2.18
CA CYS A 39 -15.63 -22.99 -2.59
C CYS A 39 -15.74 -21.58 -2.00
N SER A 40 -15.02 -21.27 -0.91
CA SER A 40 -15.04 -19.97 -0.25
C SER A 40 -13.91 -19.01 -0.69
N THR A 41 -13.14 -19.37 -1.73
CA THR A 41 -12.04 -18.56 -2.22
C THR A 41 -12.54 -17.26 -2.86
N ILE A 42 -12.09 -16.12 -2.34
CA ILE A 42 -12.35 -14.80 -2.95
C ILE A 42 -11.32 -14.59 -4.08
N LYS A 43 -11.79 -14.72 -5.32
CA LYS A 43 -10.98 -14.52 -6.54
C LYS A 43 -11.03 -13.08 -7.02
N ASN A 44 -12.21 -12.48 -6.92
CA ASN A 44 -12.47 -11.10 -7.28
C ASN A 44 -13.03 -10.37 -6.07
N PRO A 45 -12.51 -9.22 -5.72
CA PRO A 45 -13.11 -8.39 -4.67
C PRO A 45 -14.49 -7.88 -5.13
N PRO A 46 -15.35 -7.42 -4.20
CA PRO A 46 -16.59 -6.73 -4.53
C PRO A 46 -16.35 -5.54 -5.47
N LEU A 47 -17.40 -5.11 -6.20
CA LEU A 47 -17.36 -3.92 -7.04
C LEU A 47 -16.99 -2.68 -6.21
N GLY A 48 -16.23 -1.76 -6.83
CA GLY A 48 -15.82 -0.49 -6.23
C GLY A 48 -14.34 -0.43 -5.82
N ILE A 49 -13.60 -1.52 -5.96
CA ILE A 49 -12.13 -1.55 -5.86
C ILE A 49 -11.55 -1.60 -7.27
N ASN A 50 -10.31 -1.14 -7.44
CA ASN A 50 -9.62 -0.91 -8.73
C ASN A 50 -10.20 0.31 -9.47
N TYR A 51 -10.27 1.42 -8.77
CA TYR A 51 -10.73 2.66 -9.33
C TYR A 51 -9.65 3.28 -10.25
N GLU A 52 -10.10 3.79 -11.38
CA GLU A 52 -9.30 4.53 -12.34
C GLU A 52 -10.08 5.82 -12.64
N SER A 53 -9.60 6.98 -12.15
CA SER A 53 -10.27 8.24 -12.40
C SER A 53 -10.13 8.68 -13.86
N PRO A 54 -11.00 9.54 -14.36
CA PRO A 54 -10.68 10.32 -15.55
C PRO A 54 -9.39 11.13 -15.35
N ILE A 55 -8.70 11.44 -16.44
CA ILE A 55 -7.59 12.41 -16.40
C ILE A 55 -8.18 13.78 -16.13
N ARG A 56 -7.68 14.46 -15.10
CA ARG A 56 -8.07 15.81 -14.72
C ARG A 56 -6.95 16.78 -15.02
N GLU A 57 -7.30 18.06 -15.15
CA GLU A 57 -6.35 19.15 -15.24
C GLU A 57 -6.38 19.94 -13.92
N THR A 58 -5.20 20.29 -13.42
CA THR A 58 -5.02 21.14 -12.24
C THR A 58 -3.86 22.12 -12.48
N GLU A 59 -3.96 23.29 -11.89
CA GLU A 59 -2.89 24.29 -11.88
C GLU A 59 -1.94 24.08 -10.69
N ASN A 60 -2.39 23.38 -9.64
CA ASN A 60 -1.63 23.15 -8.41
C ASN A 60 -1.39 21.66 -8.19
N ALA A 61 -0.23 21.18 -8.62
CA ALA A 61 0.29 19.87 -8.24
C ALA A 61 1.70 20.05 -7.68
N GLU A 62 1.90 19.62 -6.45
CA GLU A 62 3.17 19.75 -5.73
C GLU A 62 3.72 18.37 -5.37
N PHE A 63 5.03 18.21 -5.51
CA PHE A 63 5.73 17.00 -5.09
C PHE A 63 6.48 17.27 -3.79
N HIS A 64 6.16 16.51 -2.76
CA HIS A 64 6.80 16.58 -1.45
C HIS A 64 7.61 15.32 -1.17
N TYR A 65 8.67 15.47 -0.39
CA TYR A 65 9.55 14.36 -0.05
C TYR A 65 10.19 14.56 1.32
N ASP A 66 10.58 13.46 1.92
CA ASP A 66 11.44 13.41 3.09
C ASP A 66 12.75 12.71 2.70
N LEU A 67 13.88 13.33 3.00
CA LEU A 67 15.20 12.80 2.72
C LEU A 67 16.12 12.86 3.96
N THR A 68 16.95 11.84 4.09
CA THR A 68 18.11 11.84 4.97
C THR A 68 19.35 11.74 4.09
N TYR A 69 20.30 12.66 4.24
CA TYR A 69 21.52 12.69 3.44
C TYR A 69 22.71 13.19 4.24
N LEU A 70 23.90 12.94 3.73
CA LEU A 70 25.14 13.52 4.26
C LEU A 70 25.43 14.83 3.54
N ASP A 71 25.71 15.89 4.31
CA ASP A 71 26.25 17.12 3.73
C ASP A 71 27.72 16.93 3.29
N LYS A 72 28.30 17.98 2.72
CA LYS A 72 29.69 17.96 2.26
C LYS A 72 30.73 17.74 3.37
N ASP A 73 30.35 17.99 4.62
CA ASP A 73 31.20 17.83 5.80
C ASP A 73 31.00 16.46 6.48
N GLY A 74 30.07 15.62 5.93
CA GLY A 74 29.76 14.27 6.42
C GLY A 74 28.73 14.25 7.55
N ASN A 75 28.06 15.36 7.87
CA ASN A 75 27.01 15.43 8.87
C ASN A 75 25.69 14.95 8.29
N ILE A 76 24.90 14.22 9.09
CA ILE A 76 23.56 13.78 8.69
C ILE A 76 22.63 15.00 8.69
N GLN A 77 21.95 15.20 7.57
CA GLN A 77 20.91 16.21 7.37
C GLN A 77 19.58 15.55 7.14
N TYR A 78 18.50 16.20 7.61
CA TYR A 78 17.13 15.78 7.45
C TYR A 78 16.35 16.88 6.73
N ASP A 79 15.79 16.57 5.56
CA ASP A 79 14.87 17.44 4.84
C ASP A 79 13.47 16.79 4.93
N ARG A 80 12.56 17.44 5.67
CA ARG A 80 11.24 16.91 6.05
C ARG A 80 10.18 17.94 5.72
N ASN A 81 9.51 17.79 4.59
CA ASN A 81 8.46 18.73 4.16
C ASN A 81 7.12 18.06 3.81
N LEU A 82 7.08 16.74 3.82
CA LEU A 82 5.88 15.99 3.46
C LEU A 82 4.74 16.22 4.45
N TRP A 83 5.06 16.25 5.74
CA TRP A 83 4.06 16.40 6.79
C TRP A 83 3.39 17.77 6.77
N ASP A 84 4.10 18.82 6.33
CA ASP A 84 3.52 20.15 6.16
C ASP A 84 2.38 20.14 5.14
N ALA A 85 2.54 19.41 4.04
CA ALA A 85 1.46 19.24 3.05
C ALA A 85 0.24 18.53 3.63
N THR A 86 0.42 17.46 4.42
CA THR A 86 -0.69 16.76 5.07
C THR A 86 -1.39 17.63 6.12
N LEU A 87 -0.61 18.38 6.90
CA LEU A 87 -1.12 19.29 7.92
C LEU A 87 -1.87 20.47 7.30
N LYS A 88 -1.43 20.98 6.13
CA LYS A 88 -2.15 21.98 5.34
C LYS A 88 -3.55 21.51 5.00
N VAL A 89 -3.70 20.27 4.50
CA VAL A 89 -5.03 19.68 4.21
C VAL A 89 -5.90 19.60 5.47
N VAL A 90 -5.33 19.19 6.62
CA VAL A 90 -6.05 19.13 7.91
C VAL A 90 -6.49 20.53 8.36
N ASP A 91 -5.57 21.51 8.32
CA ASP A 91 -5.83 22.86 8.82
C ASP A 91 -6.86 23.59 7.97
N ASN A 92 -6.85 23.38 6.64
CA ASN A 92 -7.74 24.01 5.68
C ASN A 92 -9.16 23.40 5.64
N ALA A 93 -9.36 22.20 6.18
CA ALA A 93 -10.66 21.52 6.18
C ALA A 93 -11.74 22.35 6.90
N LYS A 94 -12.90 22.55 6.24
CA LYS A 94 -14.04 23.33 6.75
C LYS A 94 -15.33 22.53 6.80
N ASP A 95 -15.62 21.74 5.76
CA ASP A 95 -16.84 20.97 5.62
C ASP A 95 -16.62 19.51 6.00
N TYR A 96 -15.56 18.91 5.47
CA TYR A 96 -15.16 17.55 5.82
C TYR A 96 -13.64 17.35 5.73
N LEU A 97 -13.16 16.36 6.47
CA LEU A 97 -11.79 15.85 6.42
C LEU A 97 -11.86 14.33 6.36
N VAL A 98 -11.23 13.71 5.37
CA VAL A 98 -11.14 12.25 5.26
C VAL A 98 -9.67 11.86 5.20
N ILE A 99 -9.27 10.96 6.08
CA ILE A 99 -7.93 10.37 6.12
C ILE A 99 -8.07 8.87 5.96
N GLU A 100 -7.39 8.27 4.97
CA GLU A 100 -7.23 6.83 4.84
C GLU A 100 -5.78 6.47 5.15
N MET A 101 -5.55 5.55 6.10
CA MET A 101 -4.21 5.34 6.65
C MET A 101 -3.93 3.89 7.01
N PHE A 102 -2.88 3.32 6.43
CA PHE A 102 -2.41 1.97 6.74
C PHE A 102 -1.95 1.84 8.19
N LEU A 103 -0.91 2.61 8.59
CA LEU A 103 -0.47 2.64 9.99
C LEU A 103 -0.79 4.01 10.61
N PHE A 104 -1.65 3.98 11.61
CA PHE A 104 -2.00 5.12 12.46
C PHE A 104 -1.89 4.67 13.91
N ASN A 105 -0.66 4.50 14.37
CA ASN A 105 -0.38 3.93 15.68
C ASN A 105 1.08 4.19 16.11
N ASP A 106 1.39 3.83 17.35
CA ASP A 106 2.72 3.84 17.95
C ASP A 106 3.20 2.43 18.34
N LEU A 107 2.81 1.40 17.54
CA LEU A 107 3.11 0.00 17.81
C LEU A 107 4.56 -0.33 17.46
N TYR A 108 5.46 -0.24 18.42
CA TYR A 108 6.85 -0.71 18.33
C TYR A 108 7.37 -1.10 19.71
N ASN A 109 8.57 -1.67 19.77
CA ASN A 109 9.18 -2.07 21.02
C ASN A 109 9.88 -0.88 21.68
N LYS A 110 9.16 -0.16 22.56
CA LYS A 110 9.64 1.05 23.24
C LYS A 110 10.74 0.79 24.26
N ASP A 111 11.00 -0.48 24.64
CA ASP A 111 12.13 -0.85 25.50
C ASP A 111 13.45 -0.91 24.71
N LYS A 112 13.38 -1.08 23.38
CA LYS A 112 14.54 -1.24 22.51
C LYS A 112 14.82 -0.03 21.62
N GLU A 113 13.79 0.71 21.28
CA GLU A 113 13.86 1.79 20.30
C GLU A 113 13.08 3.00 20.81
N HIS A 114 13.53 4.19 20.46
CA HIS A 114 12.89 5.44 20.86
C HIS A 114 12.70 6.32 19.61
N PHE A 115 11.44 6.66 19.36
CA PHE A 115 11.03 7.54 18.28
C PHE A 115 10.24 8.73 18.85
N PRO A 116 10.10 9.85 18.11
CA PRO A 116 9.19 10.92 18.47
C PRO A 116 7.75 10.39 18.63
N GLU A 117 6.97 10.95 19.56
CA GLU A 117 5.55 10.60 19.74
C GLU A 117 4.67 11.19 18.62
N PHE A 118 5.09 11.02 17.38
CA PHE A 118 4.50 11.64 16.20
C PHE A 118 3.04 11.25 15.98
N ALA A 119 2.72 9.95 16.09
CA ALA A 119 1.35 9.48 15.90
C ALA A 119 0.40 10.00 16.98
N LYS A 120 0.89 10.18 18.20
CA LYS A 120 0.14 10.81 19.29
C LYS A 120 -0.11 12.29 19.01
N GLU A 121 0.93 13.05 18.65
CA GLU A 121 0.82 14.47 18.31
C GLU A 121 -0.16 14.71 17.16
N TYR A 122 -0.10 13.86 16.13
CA TYR A 122 -1.03 13.93 14.99
C TYR A 122 -2.49 13.63 15.44
N THR A 123 -2.67 12.62 16.30
CA THR A 123 -3.98 12.29 16.90
C THR A 123 -4.55 13.46 17.71
N GLU A 124 -3.73 14.07 18.56
CA GLU A 124 -4.12 15.23 19.38
C GLU A 124 -4.50 16.43 18.50
N LYS A 125 -3.79 16.66 17.39
CA LYS A 125 -4.13 17.70 16.42
C LYS A 125 -5.49 17.46 15.78
N LEU A 126 -5.81 16.24 15.35
CA LEU A 126 -7.13 15.89 14.79
C LEU A 126 -8.24 16.08 15.81
N ILE A 127 -8.02 15.63 17.05
CA ILE A 127 -8.99 15.80 18.15
C ILE A 127 -9.22 17.28 18.46
N LYS A 128 -8.17 18.09 18.48
CA LYS A 128 -8.26 19.53 18.66
C LYS A 128 -9.07 20.15 17.52
N LYS A 129 -8.75 19.83 16.27
CA LYS A 129 -9.47 20.34 15.09
C LYS A 129 -10.96 20.02 15.16
N GLN A 130 -11.34 18.78 15.52
CA GLN A 130 -12.74 18.38 15.69
C GLN A 130 -13.45 19.13 16.80
N LYS A 131 -12.80 19.32 17.95
CA LYS A 131 -13.37 20.07 19.10
C LYS A 131 -13.57 21.56 18.79
N GLU A 132 -12.63 22.18 18.09
CA GLU A 132 -12.71 23.58 17.67
C GLU A 132 -13.74 23.80 16.54
N ASN A 133 -14.06 22.75 15.77
CA ASN A 133 -15.00 22.79 14.65
C ASN A 133 -16.04 21.66 14.78
N PRO A 134 -17.03 21.76 15.65
CA PRO A 134 -17.99 20.68 15.92
C PRO A 134 -18.83 20.25 14.70
N ASN A 135 -18.98 21.12 13.71
CA ASN A 135 -19.73 20.85 12.49
C ASN A 135 -18.87 20.17 11.40
N LEU A 136 -17.55 20.18 11.55
CA LEU A 136 -16.64 19.51 10.63
C LEU A 136 -16.86 18.01 10.70
N LYS A 137 -17.06 17.36 9.56
CA LYS A 137 -17.20 15.91 9.46
C LYS A 137 -15.82 15.27 9.26
N VAL A 138 -15.27 14.70 10.32
CA VAL A 138 -13.95 14.03 10.25
C VAL A 138 -14.14 12.52 10.18
N TYR A 139 -13.52 11.90 9.18
CA TYR A 139 -13.45 10.44 8.96
C TYR A 139 -12.01 9.98 8.93
N VAL A 140 -11.75 8.86 9.60
CA VAL A 140 -10.47 8.15 9.52
C VAL A 140 -10.74 6.71 9.14
N LEU A 141 -10.33 6.31 7.92
CA LEU A 141 -10.33 4.93 7.47
C LEU A 141 -8.99 4.31 7.87
N ALA A 142 -9.03 3.28 8.68
CA ALA A 142 -7.82 2.68 9.25
C ALA A 142 -7.76 1.19 8.94
N ASP A 143 -6.59 0.70 8.56
CA ASP A 143 -6.35 -0.74 8.41
C ASP A 143 -6.48 -1.46 9.75
N GLU A 144 -6.95 -2.70 9.73
CA GLU A 144 -7.14 -3.51 10.94
C GLU A 144 -5.82 -3.82 11.66
N ASN A 145 -4.67 -3.65 11.00
CA ASN A 145 -3.36 -3.78 11.63
C ASN A 145 -3.17 -2.83 12.82
N ASN A 146 -3.81 -1.65 12.79
CA ASN A 146 -3.78 -0.69 13.90
C ASN A 146 -4.35 -1.26 15.19
N ASN A 147 -5.26 -2.22 15.12
CA ASN A 147 -5.82 -2.96 16.24
C ASN A 147 -5.20 -4.35 16.40
N PHE A 148 -4.02 -4.56 15.82
CA PHE A 148 -3.35 -5.85 15.70
C PHE A 148 -4.34 -6.97 15.27
N TYR A 149 -4.99 -6.75 14.12
CA TYR A 149 -5.99 -7.66 13.55
C TYR A 149 -7.10 -8.04 14.55
N GLY A 150 -7.61 -7.02 15.26
CA GLY A 150 -8.71 -7.14 16.21
C GLY A 150 -8.33 -7.77 17.56
N ALA A 151 -7.05 -7.83 17.91
CA ALA A 151 -6.62 -8.29 19.23
C ALA A 151 -6.98 -7.32 20.35
N PHE A 152 -6.98 -6.03 20.07
CA PHE A 152 -7.39 -4.93 20.96
C PHE A 152 -7.81 -3.72 20.13
N GLU A 153 -8.46 -2.74 20.75
CA GLU A 153 -8.65 -1.42 20.13
C GLU A 153 -7.51 -0.49 20.55
N HIS A 154 -6.85 0.14 19.58
CA HIS A 154 -5.73 1.04 19.85
C HIS A 154 -6.20 2.31 20.58
N PRO A 155 -5.47 2.81 21.60
CA PRO A 155 -5.89 3.99 22.35
C PRO A 155 -6.15 5.24 21.51
N PHE A 156 -5.42 5.45 20.42
CA PHE A 156 -5.65 6.58 19.51
C PHE A 156 -7.00 6.47 18.81
N ILE A 157 -7.39 5.26 18.37
CA ILE A 157 -8.71 5.02 17.77
C ILE A 157 -9.82 5.32 18.77
N THR A 158 -9.70 4.82 20.00
CA THR A 158 -10.66 5.10 21.08
C THR A 158 -10.75 6.60 21.36
N SER A 159 -9.61 7.30 21.44
CA SER A 159 -9.56 8.75 21.70
C SER A 159 -10.21 9.57 20.60
N MET A 160 -9.97 9.21 19.33
CA MET A 160 -10.60 9.86 18.18
C MET A 160 -12.12 9.65 18.19
N LYS A 161 -12.61 8.42 18.41
CA LYS A 161 -14.05 8.13 18.53
C LYS A 161 -14.70 8.92 19.65
N ASN A 162 -14.06 9.00 20.83
CA ASN A 162 -14.56 9.78 21.97
C ASN A 162 -14.61 11.29 21.70
N ALA A 163 -13.83 11.78 20.77
CA ALA A 163 -13.84 13.18 20.34
C ALA A 163 -14.86 13.47 19.22
N GLY A 164 -15.63 12.47 18.77
CA GLY A 164 -16.63 12.62 17.71
C GLY A 164 -16.09 12.40 16.27
N ILE A 165 -14.85 11.91 16.14
CA ILE A 165 -14.28 11.53 14.83
C ILE A 165 -14.83 10.17 14.43
N ASN A 166 -15.29 10.03 13.18
CA ASN A 166 -15.80 8.78 12.63
C ASN A 166 -14.62 7.89 12.22
N VAL A 167 -14.31 6.85 12.99
CA VAL A 167 -13.26 5.91 12.65
C VAL A 167 -13.85 4.64 12.06
N ILE A 168 -13.50 4.34 10.81
CA ILE A 168 -13.91 3.16 10.04
C ILE A 168 -12.71 2.21 9.98
N ILE A 169 -12.86 1.00 10.52
CA ILE A 169 -11.88 -0.06 10.31
C ILE A 169 -12.20 -0.77 9.01
N VAL A 170 -11.28 -0.68 8.05
CA VAL A 170 -11.49 -1.25 6.71
C VAL A 170 -11.55 -2.77 6.76
N ASP A 171 -12.61 -3.37 6.19
CA ASP A 171 -12.79 -4.83 6.15
C ASP A 171 -11.92 -5.48 5.08
N ILE A 172 -10.64 -5.55 5.37
CA ILE A 172 -9.63 -6.13 4.47
C ILE A 172 -9.91 -7.61 4.12
N PHE A 173 -10.75 -8.32 4.89
CA PHE A 173 -11.00 -9.75 4.66
C PHE A 173 -11.92 -10.00 3.46
N LYS A 174 -12.64 -8.97 2.99
CA LYS A 174 -13.38 -8.98 1.73
C LYS A 174 -12.47 -8.90 0.49
N LEU A 175 -11.19 -8.52 0.65
CA LEU A 175 -10.22 -8.48 -0.43
C LEU A 175 -9.92 -9.88 -1.00
N LYS A 176 -9.38 -9.91 -2.22
CA LYS A 176 -8.89 -11.12 -2.89
C LYS A 176 -7.93 -11.92 -2.00
N ASP A 177 -8.03 -13.24 -2.02
CA ASP A 177 -7.22 -14.09 -1.16
C ASP A 177 -5.75 -14.13 -1.59
N THR A 178 -4.87 -13.66 -0.73
CA THR A 178 -3.41 -13.68 -0.94
C THR A 178 -2.88 -15.12 -0.95
N PHE A 179 -3.45 -15.98 -0.09
CA PHE A 179 -3.12 -17.39 0.00
C PHE A 179 -4.37 -18.24 -0.27
N PRO A 180 -4.60 -18.67 -1.53
CA PRO A 180 -5.82 -19.41 -1.92
C PRO A 180 -6.03 -20.74 -1.19
N TRP A 181 -4.99 -21.31 -0.57
CA TRP A 181 -5.07 -22.52 0.23
C TRP A 181 -5.33 -22.25 1.71
N TYR A 182 -4.95 -21.07 2.23
CA TYR A 182 -5.05 -20.70 3.64
C TYR A 182 -6.30 -19.88 3.94
N SER A 183 -6.51 -18.78 3.23
CA SER A 183 -7.58 -17.81 3.53
C SER A 183 -8.99 -18.46 3.48
N PRO A 184 -9.32 -19.34 2.51
CA PRO A 184 -10.58 -20.06 2.53
C PRO A 184 -10.72 -21.02 3.71
N PHE A 185 -9.65 -21.73 4.07
CA PHE A 185 -9.63 -22.60 5.25
C PHE A 185 -9.88 -21.80 6.54
N TRP A 186 -9.15 -20.67 6.70
CA TRP A 186 -9.30 -19.77 7.83
C TRP A 186 -10.74 -19.25 7.93
N ARG A 187 -11.30 -18.75 6.84
CA ARG A 187 -12.67 -18.20 6.77
C ARG A 187 -13.73 -19.26 7.11
N THR A 188 -13.53 -20.51 6.69
CA THR A 188 -14.50 -21.57 6.91
C THR A 188 -14.45 -22.15 8.32
N PHE A 189 -13.25 -22.30 8.90
CA PHE A 189 -13.07 -23.08 10.13
C PHE A 189 -12.59 -22.28 11.34
N ILE A 190 -11.91 -21.16 11.15
CA ILE A 190 -11.29 -20.39 12.24
C ILE A 190 -12.10 -19.12 12.54
N GLU A 191 -12.44 -18.36 11.51
CA GLU A 191 -13.19 -17.12 11.66
C GLU A 191 -14.51 -17.27 12.44
N PRO A 192 -15.35 -18.34 12.22
CA PRO A 192 -16.58 -18.53 12.98
C PRO A 192 -16.37 -18.77 14.49
N MET A 193 -15.15 -19.12 14.92
CA MET A 193 -14.81 -19.24 16.34
C MET A 193 -14.65 -17.87 17.03
N GLY A 194 -14.77 -16.78 16.26
CA GLY A 194 -14.60 -15.42 16.72
C GLY A 194 -13.14 -15.02 16.95
N ASN A 195 -12.93 -13.74 17.18
CA ASN A 195 -11.62 -13.12 17.39
C ASN A 195 -11.60 -12.39 18.74
N PRO A 196 -11.20 -13.05 19.85
CA PRO A 196 -11.33 -12.47 21.18
C PRO A 196 -10.34 -11.33 21.39
N GLN A 197 -10.86 -10.19 21.87
CA GLN A 197 -10.07 -9.02 22.22
C GLN A 197 -9.59 -9.09 23.68
N ASN A 198 -8.38 -8.60 23.96
CA ASN A 198 -7.79 -8.47 25.30
C ASN A 198 -7.77 -9.79 26.11
N LYS A 199 -7.75 -10.94 25.43
CA LYS A 199 -7.75 -12.29 26.06
C LYS A 199 -6.52 -13.10 25.67
N GLY A 200 -5.45 -12.44 25.21
CA GLY A 200 -4.23 -13.08 24.77
C GLY A 200 -3.37 -13.60 25.91
N TRP A 201 -2.51 -14.59 25.57
CA TRP A 201 -1.49 -15.16 26.45
C TRP A 201 -0.10 -15.19 25.78
N ILE A 202 -0.04 -14.94 24.47
CA ILE A 202 1.21 -14.85 23.70
C ILE A 202 1.71 -13.42 23.79
N THR A 203 2.98 -13.22 24.16
CA THR A 203 3.61 -11.91 24.17
C THR A 203 3.50 -11.23 22.81
N ASN A 204 3.15 -9.94 22.80
CA ASN A 204 3.06 -9.13 21.61
C ASN A 204 4.45 -8.92 20.99
N PHE A 205 4.56 -8.93 19.68
CA PHE A 205 5.84 -8.73 18.97
C PHE A 205 6.44 -7.34 19.20
N TYR A 206 5.60 -6.37 19.54
CA TYR A 206 5.98 -5.00 19.85
C TYR A 206 6.38 -4.78 21.33
N GLY A 207 6.49 -5.85 22.13
CA GLY A 207 6.91 -5.81 23.53
C GLY A 207 5.79 -6.06 24.53
N ASP A 208 6.18 -6.23 25.80
CA ASP A 208 5.27 -6.61 26.89
C ASP A 208 4.30 -5.49 27.30
N MET A 209 4.57 -4.25 26.91
CA MET A 209 3.69 -3.11 27.16
C MET A 209 2.37 -3.18 26.37
N TRP A 210 2.37 -3.94 25.27
CA TRP A 210 1.19 -4.09 24.42
C TRP A 210 0.35 -5.30 24.84
N PRO A 211 -0.99 -5.27 24.62
CA PRO A 211 -1.85 -6.39 24.97
C PRO A 211 -1.38 -7.70 24.34
N LYS A 212 -1.42 -8.77 25.12
CA LYS A 212 -1.05 -10.13 24.67
C LYS A 212 -2.00 -10.61 23.58
N LEU A 213 -1.48 -11.49 22.72
CA LEU A 213 -2.15 -12.02 21.54
C LEU A 213 -2.70 -13.42 21.79
N THR A 214 -3.76 -13.78 21.08
CA THR A 214 -4.24 -15.17 20.98
C THR A 214 -3.70 -15.81 19.70
N VAL A 215 -3.71 -17.14 19.62
CA VAL A 215 -3.43 -17.87 18.37
C VAL A 215 -4.38 -17.42 17.25
N ARG A 216 -5.66 -17.11 17.56
CA ARG A 216 -6.63 -16.68 16.55
C ARG A 216 -6.32 -15.30 15.97
N ASN A 217 -5.81 -14.36 16.79
CA ASN A 217 -5.32 -13.06 16.27
C ASN A 217 -4.17 -13.27 15.28
N LEU A 218 -3.22 -14.16 15.61
CA LEU A 218 -2.09 -14.48 14.73
C LEU A 218 -2.54 -15.18 13.44
N LEU A 219 -3.46 -16.13 13.55
CA LEU A 219 -4.05 -16.80 12.37
C LEU A 219 -4.82 -15.81 11.49
N ARG A 220 -5.51 -14.80 12.07
CA ARG A 220 -6.15 -13.74 11.31
C ARG A 220 -5.12 -12.92 10.53
N ALA A 221 -4.03 -12.51 11.17
CA ALA A 221 -2.93 -11.77 10.54
C ALA A 221 -2.26 -12.53 9.38
N LEU A 222 -2.20 -13.87 9.43
CA LEU A 222 -1.60 -14.69 8.37
C LEU A 222 -2.34 -14.65 7.03
N ASN A 223 -3.53 -14.04 6.93
CA ASN A 223 -4.17 -13.77 5.64
C ASN A 223 -3.38 -12.77 4.80
N VAL A 224 -2.56 -11.92 5.42
CA VAL A 224 -1.68 -10.92 4.78
C VAL A 224 -2.45 -10.08 3.76
N LYS A 225 -3.58 -9.54 4.19
CA LYS A 225 -4.39 -8.55 3.47
C LYS A 225 -4.20 -7.20 4.15
N ALA A 226 -4.30 -6.12 3.41
CA ALA A 226 -4.17 -4.79 3.97
C ALA A 226 -4.88 -3.73 3.11
N ASP A 227 -5.34 -2.69 3.77
CA ASP A 227 -5.54 -1.39 3.18
C ASP A 227 -4.26 -0.58 3.38
N HIS A 228 -3.49 -0.44 2.29
CA HIS A 228 -2.16 0.17 2.34
C HIS A 228 -2.14 1.60 1.78
N LYS A 229 -3.30 2.20 1.54
CA LYS A 229 -3.42 3.59 1.10
C LYS A 229 -2.99 4.58 2.18
N LYS A 230 -2.58 5.77 1.77
CA LYS A 230 -2.26 6.91 2.64
C LYS A 230 -2.72 8.18 1.94
N VAL A 231 -3.94 8.58 2.26
CA VAL A 231 -4.64 9.69 1.63
C VAL A 231 -5.12 10.67 2.68
N PHE A 232 -4.95 11.95 2.42
CA PHE A 232 -5.48 13.06 3.19
C PHE A 232 -6.31 13.94 2.26
N LEU A 233 -7.55 14.20 2.60
CA LEU A 233 -8.47 14.89 1.69
C LEU A 233 -9.44 15.79 2.47
N ASN A 234 -9.61 17.01 2.01
CA ASN A 234 -10.70 17.90 2.39
C ASN A 234 -11.54 18.29 1.15
N GLU A 235 -12.44 19.25 1.27
CA GLU A 235 -13.33 19.69 0.19
C GLU A 235 -12.61 20.32 -1.02
N LYS A 236 -11.32 20.63 -0.92
CA LYS A 236 -10.55 21.35 -1.95
C LYS A 236 -9.23 20.70 -2.32
N GLU A 237 -8.64 19.98 -1.41
CA GLU A 237 -7.24 19.55 -1.46
C GLU A 237 -7.11 18.06 -1.18
N VAL A 238 -6.14 17.43 -1.82
CA VAL A 238 -5.79 16.03 -1.58
C VAL A 238 -4.29 15.84 -1.55
N VAL A 239 -3.84 14.98 -0.66
CA VAL A 239 -2.46 14.44 -0.62
C VAL A 239 -2.51 12.93 -0.69
N VAL A 240 -1.80 12.34 -1.66
CA VAL A 240 -1.54 10.89 -1.75
C VAL A 240 -0.07 10.65 -1.42
N SER A 241 0.20 9.78 -0.46
CA SER A 241 1.53 9.64 0.12
C SER A 241 2.01 8.19 0.22
N SER A 242 3.31 8.03 0.44
CA SER A 242 3.91 6.77 0.91
C SER A 242 4.04 6.71 2.44
N ALA A 243 3.87 7.83 3.15
CA ALA A 243 4.14 7.98 4.58
C ALA A 243 3.00 7.44 5.47
N ASN A 244 3.36 6.86 6.62
CA ASN A 244 2.40 6.43 7.64
C ASN A 244 2.45 7.36 8.86
N ILE A 245 1.29 7.57 9.51
CA ILE A 245 1.21 8.20 10.83
C ILE A 245 1.62 7.16 11.89
N HIS A 246 2.92 6.89 11.97
CA HIS A 246 3.48 5.85 12.82
C HIS A 246 4.86 6.30 13.31
N ASP A 247 5.13 6.22 14.61
CA ASP A 247 6.33 6.79 15.21
C ASP A 247 7.64 6.37 14.53
N PRO A 248 7.91 5.07 14.29
CA PRO A 248 9.09 4.66 13.54
C PRO A 248 9.14 5.20 12.10
N SER A 249 7.99 5.45 11.48
CA SER A 249 7.91 5.90 10.09
C SER A 249 8.23 7.39 9.92
N TYR A 250 8.29 8.16 11.01
CA TYR A 250 8.60 9.59 10.97
C TYR A 250 9.96 9.88 10.31
N PHE A 251 10.94 9.00 10.53
CA PHE A 251 12.28 9.15 9.96
C PHE A 251 12.45 8.49 8.59
N HIS A 252 11.43 7.79 8.07
CA HIS A 252 11.54 7.16 6.76
C HIS A 252 11.55 8.18 5.63
N GLU A 253 12.28 7.90 4.57
CA GLU A 253 12.23 8.66 3.34
C GLU A 253 10.94 8.34 2.60
N ASN A 254 10.06 9.30 2.57
CA ASN A 254 8.74 9.18 1.96
C ASN A 254 8.56 10.21 0.85
N ILE A 255 7.48 10.01 0.11
CA ILE A 255 7.02 10.97 -0.91
C ILE A 255 5.52 11.24 -0.74
N ALA A 256 5.09 12.40 -1.22
CA ALA A 256 3.70 12.72 -1.39
C ALA A 256 3.48 13.57 -2.64
N VAL A 257 2.28 13.45 -3.19
CA VAL A 257 1.77 14.34 -4.23
C VAL A 257 0.57 15.06 -3.66
N TYR A 258 0.66 16.38 -3.61
CA TYR A 258 -0.45 17.28 -3.31
C TYR A 258 -1.11 17.70 -4.62
N ALA A 259 -2.43 17.80 -4.62
CA ALA A 259 -3.19 18.37 -5.72
C ALA A 259 -4.49 19.01 -5.22
N ASP A 260 -5.03 19.90 -6.03
CA ASP A 260 -6.37 20.47 -5.84
C ASP A 260 -7.25 20.29 -7.10
N GLY A 261 -8.44 20.93 -7.09
CA GLY A 261 -9.33 20.95 -8.24
C GLY A 261 -10.17 19.67 -8.41
N PRO A 262 -10.55 19.34 -9.65
CA PRO A 262 -11.53 18.28 -9.93
C PRO A 262 -11.13 16.89 -9.43
N ILE A 263 -9.84 16.61 -9.33
CA ILE A 263 -9.31 15.30 -8.86
C ILE A 263 -9.73 14.97 -7.44
N VAL A 264 -9.99 15.99 -6.59
CA VAL A 264 -10.44 15.81 -5.20
C VAL A 264 -11.75 15.02 -5.14
N LYS A 265 -12.69 15.30 -6.06
CA LYS A 265 -13.98 14.54 -6.13
C LYS A 265 -13.76 13.09 -6.52
N ASP A 266 -12.83 12.81 -7.41
CA ASP A 266 -12.52 11.44 -7.82
C ASP A 266 -11.90 10.63 -6.68
N VAL A 267 -10.99 11.25 -5.91
CA VAL A 267 -10.41 10.60 -4.73
C VAL A 267 -11.45 10.41 -3.62
N LEU A 268 -12.32 11.43 -3.37
CA LEU A 268 -13.43 11.28 -2.43
C LEU A 268 -14.35 10.11 -2.81
N HIS A 269 -14.65 9.96 -4.10
CA HIS A 269 -15.46 8.85 -4.59
C HIS A 269 -14.83 7.49 -4.25
N ASP A 270 -13.53 7.32 -4.45
CA ASP A 270 -12.82 6.08 -4.06
C ASP A 270 -12.90 5.84 -2.54
N LEU A 271 -12.67 6.87 -1.71
CA LEU A 271 -12.78 6.76 -0.25
C LEU A 271 -14.20 6.34 0.20
N GLN A 272 -15.24 6.86 -0.46
CA GLN A 272 -16.63 6.45 -0.23
C GLN A 272 -16.87 4.99 -0.64
N LEU A 273 -16.25 4.52 -1.74
CA LEU A 273 -16.30 3.11 -2.14
C LEU A 273 -15.62 2.20 -1.11
N VAL A 274 -14.47 2.60 -0.55
CA VAL A 274 -13.78 1.85 0.52
C VAL A 274 -14.62 1.80 1.80
N ALA A 275 -15.25 2.92 2.18
CA ALA A 275 -16.17 2.95 3.33
C ALA A 275 -17.35 1.99 3.09
N LYS A 276 -18.00 2.06 1.93
CA LYS A 276 -19.10 1.16 1.54
C LYS A 276 -18.67 -0.31 1.48
N PHE A 277 -17.47 -0.58 0.99
CA PHE A 277 -16.84 -1.90 1.02
C PHE A 277 -16.73 -2.45 2.45
N SER A 278 -16.59 -1.56 3.43
CA SER A 278 -16.48 -1.88 4.86
C SER A 278 -17.82 -1.74 5.61
N ASP A 279 -18.95 -1.80 4.90
CA ASP A 279 -20.31 -1.67 5.43
C ASP A 279 -20.52 -0.35 6.23
N SER A 280 -19.84 0.72 5.80
CA SER A 280 -19.84 2.06 6.39
C SER A 280 -20.08 3.11 5.31
N GLU A 281 -20.26 4.36 5.72
CA GLU A 281 -20.56 5.46 4.80
C GLU A 281 -19.78 6.73 5.19
N ILE A 282 -19.32 7.49 4.18
CA ILE A 282 -18.78 8.83 4.35
C ILE A 282 -19.84 9.82 3.86
N ASP A 283 -20.52 10.48 4.79
CA ASP A 283 -21.44 11.56 4.51
C ASP A 283 -20.74 12.92 4.60
N THR A 284 -20.49 13.55 3.46
CA THR A 284 -19.87 14.88 3.39
C THR A 284 -20.87 16.03 3.57
N GLY A 285 -22.18 15.75 3.65
CA GLY A 285 -23.22 16.77 3.80
C GLY A 285 -23.53 17.56 2.54
N SER A 286 -22.78 17.39 1.46
CA SER A 286 -23.15 17.93 0.16
C SER A 286 -24.33 17.13 -0.38
N SER A 287 -25.44 17.81 -0.71
CA SER A 287 -26.57 17.19 -1.40
C SER A 287 -26.03 16.52 -2.66
N HIS A 288 -26.17 15.19 -2.70
CA HIS A 288 -25.80 14.39 -3.86
C HIS A 288 -26.50 14.96 -5.11
N GLU A 289 -25.78 15.65 -5.98
CA GLU A 289 -26.06 15.48 -7.40
C GLU A 289 -25.90 13.97 -7.62
N LYS A 290 -26.98 13.31 -7.99
CA LYS A 290 -27.00 11.90 -8.36
C LYS A 290 -25.87 11.72 -9.36
N SER A 291 -24.74 11.18 -8.89
CA SER A 291 -23.69 10.74 -9.78
C SER A 291 -24.32 9.72 -10.70
N GLU A 292 -24.39 10.04 -11.99
CA GLU A 292 -24.69 9.05 -13.01
C GLU A 292 -23.77 7.86 -12.73
N GLU A 293 -24.38 6.69 -12.60
CA GLU A 293 -23.67 5.42 -12.45
C GLU A 293 -22.73 5.23 -13.62
N ILE A 294 -21.48 5.68 -13.47
CA ILE A 294 -20.40 5.28 -14.36
C ILE A 294 -20.00 3.89 -13.91
N VAL A 295 -20.80 2.92 -14.31
CA VAL A 295 -20.42 1.50 -14.27
C VAL A 295 -19.42 1.29 -15.41
N THR A 296 -18.15 1.57 -15.16
CA THR A 296 -17.08 1.04 -16.01
C THR A 296 -16.82 -0.40 -15.60
N ALA A 297 -17.69 -1.29 -16.08
CA ALA A 297 -17.36 -2.69 -16.18
C ALA A 297 -16.15 -2.80 -17.11
N VAL A 298 -15.01 -3.26 -16.60
CA VAL A 298 -13.89 -3.70 -17.41
C VAL A 298 -14.40 -4.90 -18.24
N LYS A 299 -14.86 -4.63 -19.45
CA LYS A 299 -14.97 -5.64 -20.48
C LYS A 299 -13.56 -5.92 -20.99
N ASP A 300 -13.15 -7.18 -20.88
CA ASP A 300 -12.07 -7.72 -21.71
C ASP A 300 -12.46 -7.49 -23.17
N ASP A 301 -11.87 -6.51 -23.82
CA ASP A 301 -11.92 -6.44 -25.26
C ASP A 301 -10.63 -5.92 -25.88
N LYS A 302 -10.33 -6.52 -27.01
CA LYS A 302 -9.15 -6.36 -27.81
C LYS A 302 -9.24 -5.09 -28.64
N THR A 303 -8.08 -4.40 -28.71
CA THR A 303 -7.66 -3.52 -29.81
C THR A 303 -8.67 -2.52 -30.38
N GLU A 304 -8.42 -1.24 -30.10
CA GLU A 304 -8.46 -0.21 -31.16
C GLU A 304 -7.47 0.92 -30.85
N THR A 305 -6.63 1.18 -31.84
CA THR A 305 -5.66 2.26 -31.92
C THR A 305 -6.38 3.56 -32.22
N ASN A 306 -6.21 4.58 -31.39
CA ASN A 306 -6.48 5.95 -31.81
C ASN A 306 -5.17 6.73 -31.94
N LYS A 307 -4.96 7.18 -33.16
CA LYS A 307 -3.99 8.18 -33.57
C LYS A 307 -4.59 9.58 -33.37
N ASP A 308 -3.68 10.51 -33.24
CA ASP A 308 -3.83 11.96 -33.38
C ASP A 308 -4.16 12.73 -32.11
N ILE A 309 -3.11 13.30 -31.51
CA ILE A 309 -3.07 14.72 -31.12
C ILE A 309 -1.60 15.17 -31.21
N VAL A 310 -1.40 16.22 -32.02
CA VAL A 310 -0.11 16.80 -32.42
C VAL A 310 0.25 17.98 -31.53
N ASN A 311 1.52 17.98 -31.08
CA ASN A 311 2.49 19.06 -30.80
C ASN A 311 2.08 20.50 -30.44
N THR A 312 2.73 21.02 -29.39
CA THR A 312 3.66 22.15 -29.58
C THR A 312 4.77 22.14 -28.51
N ALA A 313 6.01 22.09 -28.96
CA ALA A 313 7.22 22.11 -28.17
C ALA A 313 7.89 23.50 -28.23
N GLY A 314 8.53 23.91 -27.14
CA GLY A 314 9.48 24.97 -27.11
C GLY A 314 10.75 24.58 -26.38
N VAL A 315 11.85 24.45 -27.14
CA VAL A 315 13.19 24.06 -26.68
C VAL A 315 13.91 25.28 -26.09
N ARG A 316 14.65 25.11 -24.98
CA ARG A 316 15.89 25.85 -24.69
C ARG A 316 16.93 24.98 -23.99
N GLU A 317 18.18 25.15 -24.44
CA GLU A 317 19.38 24.39 -24.12
C GLU A 317 20.07 24.83 -22.81
N ASN A 318 20.72 23.85 -22.21
CA ASN A 318 21.93 23.80 -21.34
C ASN A 318 22.46 25.03 -20.61
N SER A 319 22.73 24.89 -19.30
CA SER A 319 24.09 24.96 -18.74
C SER A 319 24.10 24.70 -17.21
N ASP A 320 25.12 23.96 -16.78
CA ASP A 320 25.82 23.94 -15.49
C ASP A 320 25.08 23.64 -14.17
N ILE A 321 25.49 22.50 -13.62
CA ILE A 321 25.11 21.99 -12.31
C ILE A 321 25.88 22.77 -11.24
N ASN A 322 25.25 23.76 -10.65
CA ASN A 322 25.56 24.24 -9.31
C ASN A 322 24.36 23.94 -8.41
N ALA A 323 24.61 23.22 -7.30
CA ALA A 323 23.62 22.90 -6.31
C ALA A 323 23.28 24.14 -5.48
N GLU A 324 22.48 25.01 -6.04
CA GLU A 324 21.71 26.01 -5.31
C GLU A 324 20.29 25.46 -5.09
N LYS A 325 19.75 25.68 -3.88
CA LYS A 325 18.34 25.50 -3.59
C LYS A 325 17.52 26.29 -4.61
N ASN A 326 17.14 25.66 -5.69
CA ASN A 326 16.14 26.20 -6.58
C ASN A 326 14.77 25.90 -5.96
N GLU A 327 14.22 26.84 -5.20
CA GLU A 327 12.78 27.01 -5.16
C GLU A 327 12.34 27.12 -6.62
N ILE A 328 11.63 26.13 -7.10
CA ILE A 328 10.98 26.18 -8.41
C ILE A 328 9.77 27.10 -8.25
N THR A 329 10.02 28.39 -8.28
CA THR A 329 9.00 29.45 -8.30
C THR A 329 8.80 29.93 -9.74
N ASP A 330 8.34 29.07 -10.64
CA ASP A 330 7.83 29.51 -11.95
C ASP A 330 6.72 28.56 -12.39
N THR A 331 5.60 28.62 -11.65
CA THR A 331 4.39 27.80 -11.91
C THR A 331 3.24 28.63 -12.49
N GLU A 332 3.39 29.95 -12.70
CA GLU A 332 2.32 30.75 -13.28
C GLU A 332 1.97 30.24 -14.69
N GLY A 333 0.75 29.72 -14.83
CA GLY A 333 0.18 29.29 -16.09
C GLY A 333 0.51 27.86 -16.56
N LYS A 334 1.09 27.00 -15.73
CA LYS A 334 1.29 25.58 -16.06
C LYS A 334 0.10 24.74 -15.60
N THR A 335 -0.45 23.98 -16.53
CA THR A 335 -1.50 23.00 -16.24
C THR A 335 -0.91 21.60 -16.23
N TYR A 336 -1.20 20.83 -15.18
CA TYR A 336 -0.79 19.44 -15.04
C TYR A 336 -1.97 18.51 -15.33
N LYS A 337 -1.70 17.41 -16.01
CA LYS A 337 -2.65 16.31 -16.17
C LYS A 337 -2.42 15.31 -15.04
N ILE A 338 -3.45 15.09 -14.24
CA ILE A 338 -3.38 14.19 -13.08
C ILE A 338 -4.46 13.12 -13.16
N GLN A 339 -4.14 11.90 -12.76
CA GLN A 339 -5.06 10.78 -12.72
C GLN A 339 -4.87 9.97 -11.44
N TYR A 340 -5.95 9.67 -10.74
CA TYR A 340 -5.91 8.84 -9.55
C TYR A 340 -6.15 7.37 -9.90
N LEU A 341 -5.25 6.51 -9.47
CA LEU A 341 -5.23 5.09 -9.79
C LEU A 341 -5.17 4.26 -8.51
N THR A 342 -5.94 3.18 -8.46
CA THR A 342 -5.88 2.27 -7.32
C THR A 342 -5.59 0.82 -7.77
N GLU A 343 -4.98 0.04 -6.90
CA GLU A 343 -4.74 -1.41 -7.00
C GLU A 343 -4.23 -1.87 -8.38
N VAL A 344 -5.08 -2.58 -9.15
CA VAL A 344 -4.71 -3.14 -10.47
C VAL A 344 -4.49 -2.05 -11.51
N ALA A 345 -5.21 -0.93 -11.41
CA ALA A 345 -5.06 0.18 -12.33
C ALA A 345 -3.64 0.74 -12.28
N ILE A 346 -3.04 0.85 -11.09
CA ILE A 346 -1.63 1.27 -10.92
C ILE A 346 -0.69 0.39 -11.76
N GLY A 347 -0.82 -0.93 -11.62
CA GLY A 347 0.03 -1.86 -12.34
C GLY A 347 -0.22 -1.86 -13.85
N LYS A 348 -1.48 -1.67 -14.29
CA LYS A 348 -1.87 -1.59 -15.70
C LYS A 348 -1.25 -0.36 -16.38
N HIS A 349 -1.38 0.81 -15.75
CA HIS A 349 -0.82 2.07 -16.28
C HIS A 349 0.72 2.04 -16.29
N LEU A 350 1.34 1.66 -15.18
CA LEU A 350 2.80 1.55 -15.09
C LEU A 350 3.36 0.58 -16.15
N ASP A 351 2.71 -0.56 -16.37
CA ASP A 351 3.10 -1.53 -17.38
C ASP A 351 3.03 -0.91 -18.80
N ALA A 352 1.96 -0.16 -19.10
CA ALA A 352 1.77 0.51 -20.40
C ALA A 352 2.79 1.65 -20.60
N ASP A 353 3.05 2.44 -19.57
CA ASP A 353 4.00 3.55 -19.61
C ASP A 353 5.42 3.04 -19.87
N ILE A 354 5.88 2.00 -19.15
CA ILE A 354 7.19 1.39 -19.40
C ILE A 354 7.28 0.80 -20.82
N ASP A 355 6.21 0.17 -21.30
CA ASP A 355 6.18 -0.41 -22.66
C ASP A 355 6.19 0.69 -23.74
N SER A 356 5.69 1.90 -23.46
CA SER A 356 5.68 3.06 -24.37
C SER A 356 7.04 3.71 -24.58
N LEU A 357 8.00 3.50 -23.68
CA LEU A 357 9.33 4.12 -23.73
C LEU A 357 10.15 3.62 -24.93
N LYS A 358 10.90 4.53 -25.54
CA LYS A 358 11.76 4.30 -26.74
C LYS A 358 13.24 4.44 -26.39
N ALA A 359 14.10 4.10 -27.33
CA ALA A 359 15.54 4.36 -27.20
C ALA A 359 15.81 5.86 -27.00
N GLY A 360 16.63 6.19 -26.03
CA GLY A 360 16.94 7.57 -25.64
C GLY A 360 16.06 8.14 -24.53
N ASP A 361 14.87 7.58 -24.29
CA ASP A 361 14.05 7.97 -23.13
C ASP A 361 14.74 7.58 -21.81
N GLU A 362 14.36 8.26 -20.73
CA GLU A 362 14.91 8.04 -19.40
C GLU A 362 13.83 7.51 -18.43
N LEU A 363 14.18 6.54 -17.60
CA LEU A 363 13.36 6.06 -16.49
C LEU A 363 14.16 6.13 -15.19
N LEU A 364 13.67 6.91 -14.23
CA LEU A 364 14.20 7.02 -12.88
C LEU A 364 13.22 6.36 -11.92
N MET A 365 13.72 5.54 -11.01
CA MET A 365 12.88 4.82 -10.04
C MET A 365 13.49 4.91 -8.64
N GLY A 366 12.69 5.36 -7.68
CA GLY A 366 12.97 5.24 -6.25
C GLY A 366 12.00 4.23 -5.63
N MET A 367 12.48 3.11 -5.08
CA MET A 367 11.59 2.02 -4.73
C MET A 367 11.97 1.29 -3.45
N TYR A 368 10.99 1.24 -2.52
CA TYR A 368 11.11 0.44 -1.32
C TYR A 368 11.16 -1.06 -1.65
N PHE A 369 10.14 -1.62 -2.34
CA PHE A 369 10.12 -3.03 -2.76
C PHE A 369 9.78 -3.20 -4.24
N LEU A 370 10.66 -3.87 -4.97
CA LEU A 370 10.42 -4.32 -6.35
C LEU A 370 10.53 -5.85 -6.45
N ALA A 371 9.44 -6.53 -6.77
CA ALA A 371 9.42 -7.98 -6.98
C ALA A 371 8.36 -8.45 -7.99
N ASP A 372 7.54 -7.55 -8.56
CA ASP A 372 6.60 -7.95 -9.61
C ASP A 372 7.36 -8.39 -10.86
N LYS A 373 7.08 -9.63 -11.29
CA LYS A 373 7.77 -10.22 -12.44
C LYS A 373 7.50 -9.45 -13.74
N GLY A 374 6.26 -8.96 -13.91
CA GLY A 374 5.84 -8.21 -15.09
C GLY A 374 6.64 -6.92 -15.24
N VAL A 375 6.74 -6.13 -14.17
CA VAL A 375 7.51 -4.89 -14.13
C VAL A 375 9.01 -5.17 -14.37
N ILE A 376 9.59 -6.17 -13.68
CA ILE A 376 11.00 -6.54 -13.85
C ILE A 376 11.31 -6.91 -15.30
N ASP A 377 10.46 -7.72 -15.93
CA ASP A 377 10.68 -8.18 -17.30
C ASP A 377 10.52 -7.00 -18.31
N ARG A 378 9.63 -6.02 -18.04
CA ARG A 378 9.50 -4.78 -18.83
C ARG A 378 10.71 -3.87 -18.70
N LEU A 379 11.22 -3.66 -17.50
CA LEU A 379 12.46 -2.90 -17.27
C LEU A 379 13.64 -3.50 -18.04
N ILE A 380 13.77 -4.84 -18.05
CA ILE A 380 14.80 -5.53 -18.84
C ILE A 380 14.60 -5.27 -20.35
N LYS A 381 13.37 -5.37 -20.86
CA LYS A 381 13.06 -5.10 -22.26
C LYS A 381 13.34 -3.64 -22.61
N ALA A 382 12.94 -2.69 -21.77
CA ALA A 382 13.15 -1.26 -21.97
C ALA A 382 14.65 -0.91 -22.03
N ALA A 383 15.46 -1.39 -21.08
CA ALA A 383 16.90 -1.20 -21.13
C ALA A 383 17.57 -1.81 -22.36
N ASN A 384 17.10 -2.99 -22.81
CA ASN A 384 17.65 -3.65 -23.98
C ASN A 384 17.28 -2.95 -25.30
N ARG A 385 16.15 -2.21 -25.35
CA ARG A 385 15.79 -1.38 -26.52
C ARG A 385 16.38 0.03 -26.47
N GLY A 386 17.17 0.38 -25.43
CA GLY A 386 17.94 1.62 -25.39
C GLY A 386 17.36 2.71 -24.47
N VAL A 387 16.42 2.38 -23.57
CA VAL A 387 15.97 3.30 -22.52
C VAL A 387 17.05 3.43 -21.45
N ASN A 388 17.34 4.64 -21.01
CA ASN A 388 18.27 4.92 -19.92
C ASN A 388 17.58 4.71 -18.58
N ILE A 389 17.94 3.67 -17.83
CA ILE A 389 17.26 3.32 -16.59
C ILE A 389 18.21 3.46 -15.40
N ARG A 390 17.77 4.24 -14.39
CA ARG A 390 18.45 4.39 -13.10
C ARG A 390 17.47 4.07 -11.97
N ILE A 391 17.91 3.23 -11.02
CA ILE A 391 17.09 2.78 -9.91
C ILE A 391 17.84 3.00 -8.58
N ILE A 392 17.15 3.60 -7.61
CA ILE A 392 17.57 3.64 -6.21
C ILE A 392 16.68 2.69 -5.42
N PHE A 393 17.30 1.73 -4.74
CA PHE A 393 16.61 0.77 -3.88
C PHE A 393 16.84 1.03 -2.40
N ASP A 394 15.82 0.71 -1.61
CA ASP A 394 15.99 0.50 -0.18
C ASP A 394 16.90 -0.72 0.09
N ARG A 395 17.75 -0.59 1.11
CA ARG A 395 18.62 -1.69 1.56
C ARG A 395 17.88 -2.80 2.30
N SER A 396 16.62 -2.55 2.65
CA SER A 396 15.72 -3.48 3.35
C SER A 396 16.38 -4.09 4.59
N ARG A 397 16.90 -3.23 5.46
CA ARG A 397 17.47 -3.70 6.73
C ARG A 397 16.37 -4.14 7.67
N ASP A 398 15.31 -3.32 7.78
CA ASP A 398 14.18 -3.58 8.65
C ASP A 398 12.85 -3.38 7.94
N ALA A 399 11.98 -4.39 8.06
CA ALA A 399 10.57 -4.28 7.77
C ALA A 399 9.82 -4.99 8.89
N PHE A 400 8.85 -4.30 9.49
CA PHE A 400 8.05 -4.85 10.60
C PHE A 400 8.90 -5.35 11.79
N GLY A 401 9.98 -4.65 12.14
CA GLY A 401 10.90 -5.05 13.21
C GLY A 401 11.73 -6.30 12.92
N MET A 402 11.82 -6.72 11.65
CA MET A 402 12.60 -7.88 11.22
C MET A 402 13.59 -7.50 10.13
N SER A 403 14.85 -7.93 10.28
CA SER A 403 15.85 -7.75 9.23
C SER A 403 15.51 -8.61 8.01
N THR A 404 15.28 -7.98 6.86
CA THR A 404 14.97 -8.66 5.59
C THR A 404 16.22 -9.02 4.78
N ASN A 405 17.42 -8.65 5.26
CA ASN A 405 18.71 -8.91 4.60
C ASN A 405 18.77 -8.46 3.12
N GLY A 406 18.04 -7.41 2.78
CA GLY A 406 17.97 -6.86 1.42
C GLY A 406 16.97 -7.55 0.49
N LEU A 407 16.06 -8.37 1.03
CA LEU A 407 14.95 -8.93 0.26
C LEU A 407 13.80 -7.93 0.16
N PRO A 408 13.09 -7.85 -0.98
CA PRO A 408 13.30 -8.60 -2.23
C PRO A 408 14.31 -7.94 -3.19
N ASN A 409 14.81 -6.73 -2.92
CA ASN A 409 15.55 -5.91 -3.87
C ASN A 409 16.91 -6.50 -4.30
N LYS A 410 17.62 -7.15 -3.37
CA LYS A 410 18.96 -7.72 -3.64
C LYS A 410 18.98 -8.79 -4.75
N PRO A 411 18.12 -9.82 -4.76
CA PRO A 411 18.06 -10.76 -5.87
C PRO A 411 17.54 -10.12 -7.17
N VAL A 412 16.61 -9.15 -7.09
CA VAL A 412 16.10 -8.41 -8.23
C VAL A 412 17.19 -7.58 -8.89
N SER A 413 17.98 -6.83 -8.12
CA SER A 413 19.10 -6.03 -8.65
C SER A 413 20.12 -6.90 -9.39
N LYS A 414 20.44 -8.08 -8.84
CA LYS A 414 21.32 -9.07 -9.50
C LYS A 414 20.73 -9.55 -10.84
N LYS A 415 19.41 -9.85 -10.87
CA LYS A 415 18.71 -10.27 -12.10
C LYS A 415 18.74 -9.16 -13.16
N LEU A 416 18.40 -7.91 -12.76
CA LEU A 416 18.40 -6.74 -13.66
C LEU A 416 19.78 -6.53 -14.27
N LYS A 417 20.83 -6.42 -13.46
CA LYS A 417 22.23 -6.24 -13.93
C LYS A 417 22.66 -7.36 -14.87
N LYS A 418 22.39 -8.63 -14.53
CA LYS A 418 22.76 -9.78 -15.34
C LYS A 418 22.04 -9.78 -16.70
N LYS A 419 20.74 -9.56 -16.73
CA LYS A 419 19.90 -9.66 -17.94
C LYS A 419 20.08 -8.47 -18.90
N THR A 420 20.52 -7.33 -18.41
CA THR A 420 20.77 -6.13 -19.22
C THR A 420 22.27 -5.89 -19.48
N LYS A 421 23.15 -6.80 -19.04
CA LYS A 421 24.61 -6.66 -19.13
C LYS A 421 25.10 -5.33 -18.51
N GLY A 422 24.48 -4.91 -17.41
CA GLY A 422 24.83 -3.70 -16.69
C GLY A 422 24.26 -2.38 -17.22
N LYS A 423 23.38 -2.41 -18.24
CA LYS A 423 22.75 -1.19 -18.79
C LYS A 423 21.84 -0.45 -17.79
N ILE A 424 21.27 -1.16 -16.80
CA ILE A 424 20.51 -0.52 -15.72
C ILE A 424 21.49 -0.12 -14.62
N GLU A 425 21.57 1.17 -14.34
CA GLU A 425 22.30 1.68 -13.17
C GLU A 425 21.47 1.45 -11.91
N ILE A 426 22.06 0.84 -10.88
CA ILE A 426 21.39 0.56 -9.61
C ILE A 426 22.25 1.06 -8.47
N LYS A 427 21.67 1.95 -7.67
CA LYS A 427 22.23 2.43 -6.40
C LYS A 427 21.38 1.97 -5.23
N TRP A 428 21.94 2.02 -4.05
CA TRP A 428 21.30 1.70 -2.79
C TRP A 428 21.27 2.95 -1.94
N TYR A 429 20.08 3.31 -1.46
CA TYR A 429 19.97 4.46 -0.60
C TYR A 429 20.80 4.27 0.68
N PHE A 430 21.43 5.33 1.14
CA PHE A 430 22.13 5.33 2.41
C PHE A 430 21.10 5.49 3.52
N THR A 431 20.78 4.39 4.21
CA THR A 431 19.85 4.40 5.35
C THR A 431 20.66 4.45 6.64
N ASN A 432 20.20 5.26 7.60
CA ASN A 432 20.72 5.39 8.95
C ASN A 432 19.77 4.76 9.97
N ASN A 433 19.41 3.49 9.75
CA ASN A 433 18.39 2.66 10.42
C ASN A 433 16.93 2.92 10.01
N GLU A 434 16.63 3.98 9.28
CA GLU A 434 15.33 4.23 8.65
C GLU A 434 15.17 3.46 7.33
N GLN A 435 13.97 3.52 6.74
CA GLN A 435 13.65 2.90 5.46
C GLN A 435 13.61 3.95 4.35
N TYR A 436 14.18 3.65 3.20
CA TYR A 436 13.91 4.35 1.95
C TYR A 436 12.54 3.91 1.44
N HIS A 437 11.48 4.47 2.08
CA HIS A 437 10.10 4.02 1.90
C HIS A 437 9.41 4.66 0.68
N THR A 438 10.18 5.19 -0.22
CA THR A 438 9.77 5.86 -1.46
C THR A 438 9.18 4.87 -2.46
N LYS A 439 8.14 5.29 -3.19
CA LYS A 439 7.54 4.56 -4.31
C LYS A 439 7.22 5.54 -5.42
N ILE A 440 8.22 5.79 -6.27
CA ILE A 440 8.13 6.72 -7.39
C ILE A 440 8.78 6.14 -8.63
N THR A 441 8.16 6.40 -9.77
CA THR A 441 8.73 6.18 -11.09
C THR A 441 8.53 7.46 -11.90
N LEU A 442 9.62 8.01 -12.43
CA LEU A 442 9.62 9.19 -13.30
C LEU A 442 10.16 8.78 -14.66
N MET A 443 9.44 9.09 -15.72
CA MET A 443 9.80 8.79 -17.10
C MET A 443 9.87 10.09 -17.88
N LYS A 444 11.03 10.36 -18.49
CA LYS A 444 11.24 11.51 -19.36
C LYS A 444 11.38 11.00 -20.79
N LYS A 445 10.48 11.42 -21.66
CA LYS A 445 10.52 11.05 -23.07
C LYS A 445 11.32 12.07 -23.86
N THR A 446 11.93 11.61 -24.92
CA THR A 446 12.69 12.44 -25.87
C THR A 446 11.82 13.48 -26.59
N ASP A 447 10.51 13.31 -26.58
CA ASP A 447 9.53 14.28 -27.09
C ASP A 447 9.18 15.40 -26.09
N GLY A 448 9.80 15.41 -24.90
CA GLY A 448 9.58 16.40 -23.84
C GLY A 448 8.49 16.02 -22.83
N ASN A 449 7.73 14.94 -23.06
CA ASN A 449 6.71 14.49 -22.12
C ASN A 449 7.35 13.88 -20.87
N VAL A 450 6.79 14.21 -19.71
CA VAL A 450 7.20 13.65 -18.41
C VAL A 450 5.99 12.95 -17.78
N ILE A 451 6.19 11.71 -17.34
CA ILE A 451 5.19 10.93 -16.62
C ILE A 451 5.76 10.62 -15.23
N ILE A 452 4.97 10.89 -14.20
CA ILE A 452 5.29 10.54 -12.81
C ILE A 452 4.21 9.61 -12.31
N ASN A 453 4.62 8.47 -11.73
CA ASN A 453 3.73 7.58 -10.98
C ASN A 453 4.26 7.49 -9.55
N ALA A 454 3.49 7.99 -8.59
CA ALA A 454 3.94 8.15 -7.20
C ALA A 454 2.78 7.94 -6.22
N GLY A 455 3.05 7.30 -5.07
CA GLY A 455 2.03 7.07 -4.04
C GLY A 455 2.41 5.94 -3.06
N SER A 456 1.42 5.12 -2.69
CA SER A 456 1.60 4.10 -1.66
C SER A 456 2.11 2.76 -2.19
N ALA A 457 1.97 2.47 -3.49
CA ALA A 457 2.11 1.13 -4.04
C ALA A 457 3.56 0.66 -4.17
N ASN A 458 3.93 -0.39 -3.44
CA ASN A 458 5.13 -1.15 -3.74
C ASN A 458 4.97 -1.92 -5.06
N LEU A 459 6.04 -2.05 -5.83
CA LEU A 459 6.03 -2.80 -7.09
C LEU A 459 6.20 -4.31 -6.86
N ILE A 460 5.31 -4.87 -6.04
CA ILE A 460 5.20 -6.30 -5.80
C ILE A 460 3.80 -6.79 -6.20
N LYS A 461 3.69 -8.08 -6.51
CA LYS A 461 2.43 -8.66 -7.00
C LYS A 461 1.22 -8.35 -6.11
N LYS A 462 1.40 -8.33 -4.79
CA LYS A 462 0.29 -8.10 -3.85
C LYS A 462 -0.31 -6.70 -4.00
N ASN A 463 0.51 -5.68 -4.19
CA ASN A 463 0.10 -4.28 -4.29
C ASN A 463 -0.52 -3.96 -5.66
N ILE A 464 0.19 -4.25 -6.75
CA ILE A 464 -0.23 -3.81 -8.09
C ILE A 464 -0.99 -4.87 -8.91
N ARG A 465 -1.46 -5.96 -8.28
CA ARG A 465 -2.29 -7.01 -8.92
C ARG A 465 -3.54 -7.34 -8.08
N GLY A 466 -4.00 -6.39 -7.24
CA GLY A 466 -5.30 -6.39 -6.59
C GLY A 466 -5.46 -7.32 -5.39
N TYR A 467 -4.42 -7.52 -4.58
CA TYR A 467 -4.51 -8.28 -3.33
C TYR A 467 -4.47 -7.40 -2.08
N ILE A 468 -3.97 -6.18 -2.21
CA ILE A 468 -3.82 -5.14 -1.19
C ILE A 468 -4.34 -3.86 -1.81
N MET A 469 -5.01 -3.01 -1.02
CA MET A 469 -5.41 -1.68 -1.47
C MET A 469 -4.20 -0.76 -1.50
N ASP A 470 -4.04 -0.02 -2.57
CA ASP A 470 -3.01 1.00 -2.76
C ASP A 470 -3.55 2.13 -3.64
N SER A 471 -2.92 3.29 -3.58
CA SER A 471 -3.26 4.45 -4.39
C SER A 471 -2.04 5.21 -4.86
N ASN A 472 -2.08 5.67 -6.12
CA ASN A 472 -1.04 6.49 -6.74
C ASN A 472 -1.69 7.58 -7.61
N PHE A 473 -0.93 8.65 -7.80
CA PHE A 473 -1.09 9.56 -8.91
C PHE A 473 -0.10 9.25 -10.02
#